data_79b3eb6c8a25ac9826b5e331ef0989c4
#
_entry.id   79b3eb6c8a25ac9826b5e331ef0989c4
#
_cell.length_a   1.000
_cell.length_b   1.000
_cell.length_c   1.000
_cell.angle_alpha   90.00
_cell.angle_beta   90.00
_cell.angle_gamma   90.00
#
_symmetry.space_group_name_H-M   'P 1'
#
loop_
_entity.id
_entity.type
_entity.pdbx_description
1 polymer ?
#
loop_
_entity_poly.entity_id
_entity_poly.type
_entity_poly.pdbx_seq_one_letter_code
_entity_poly.pdbx_strand_id
1 'polypeptide(L)'
;MNRVKTHSLKHEHILTGILKCPGCGANMYGNVNRKRHPKGGTYRDYFYYACKHPTGTTGHKCDYHKQWGQDIVNDAVAELIKKMVTSPDFEKGIREKIAARVDTSELEQELDGLKKKMRQLEVSKDKIAIQMDNLDVTDSMYEKKYDDLQKRFYDKYDEMALTENHMDEIQSRLAHIRRKQLSGDRIYNFLIAFDKLYNKLSDAEKKEFMGTFVESIELYPERLENGKFLKHIHFRFPVYYNGTVIDDISWENGSTVETICLLSKRKTI
;
A
#
# COMPACT_ATOMS: atom_id res chain seq x y z
N MET A 1 -27.22 -2.62 30.53
CA MET A 1 -26.15 -1.70 30.90
C MET A 1 -25.00 -1.84 29.90
N ASN A 2 -24.86 -0.93 28.97
CA ASN A 2 -23.72 -0.89 28.04
C ASN A 2 -22.48 -0.47 28.83
N ARG A 3 -21.54 -1.41 29.03
CA ARG A 3 -20.23 -1.09 29.57
C ARG A 3 -19.52 -0.20 28.52
N VAL A 4 -19.44 1.09 28.82
CA VAL A 4 -18.57 2.01 28.07
C VAL A 4 -17.14 1.46 28.20
N LYS A 5 -16.59 0.97 27.11
CA LYS A 5 -15.18 0.56 27.04
C LYS A 5 -14.34 1.83 27.19
N THR A 6 -13.85 2.10 28.39
CA THR A 6 -12.86 3.13 28.66
C THR A 6 -11.50 2.68 28.10
N HIS A 7 -11.36 2.66 26.79
CA HIS A 7 -10.06 2.57 26.19
C HIS A 7 -9.40 3.94 26.28
N SER A 8 -8.20 3.99 26.84
CA SER A 8 -7.36 5.18 26.75
C SER A 8 -7.13 5.46 25.25
N LEU A 9 -7.82 6.44 24.71
CA LEU A 9 -7.68 6.91 23.33
C LEU A 9 -6.29 7.54 23.06
N LYS A 10 -5.40 7.53 24.05
CA LYS A 10 -4.08 8.18 24.01
C LYS A 10 -2.92 7.24 23.64
N HIS A 11 -3.16 5.93 23.56
CA HIS A 11 -2.10 4.97 23.24
C HIS A 11 -2.40 4.23 21.95
N GLU A 12 -1.49 4.33 20.99
CA GLU A 12 -1.58 3.64 19.72
C GLU A 12 -0.77 2.34 19.76
N HIS A 13 -1.38 1.26 19.29
CA HIS A 13 -0.72 -0.02 19.10
C HIS A 13 -0.21 -0.12 17.66
N ILE A 14 1.08 0.10 17.47
CA ILE A 14 1.73 0.34 16.16
C ILE A 14 1.49 -0.80 15.18
N LEU A 15 1.59 -2.07 15.61
CA LEU A 15 1.51 -3.24 14.73
C LEU A 15 0.11 -3.89 14.69
N THR A 16 -0.91 -3.24 15.27
CA THR A 16 -2.29 -3.74 15.17
C THR A 16 -2.75 -3.75 13.72
N GLY A 17 -3.30 -4.89 13.29
CA GLY A 17 -3.80 -5.08 11.92
C GLY A 17 -2.80 -5.75 10.98
N ILE A 18 -1.50 -5.71 11.29
CA ILE A 18 -0.45 -6.37 10.49
C ILE A 18 0.20 -7.56 11.22
N LEU A 19 0.14 -7.59 12.56
CA LEU A 19 0.68 -8.70 13.35
C LEU A 19 -0.29 -9.87 13.36
N LYS A 20 0.17 -11.07 12.98
CA LYS A 20 -0.64 -12.28 12.86
C LYS A 20 -0.54 -13.18 14.10
N CYS A 21 -1.65 -13.78 14.47
CA CYS A 21 -1.67 -14.76 15.55
C CYS A 21 -1.02 -16.08 15.10
N PRO A 22 -0.03 -16.63 15.84
CA PRO A 22 0.61 -17.87 15.48
C PRO A 22 -0.33 -19.10 15.47
N GLY A 23 -1.45 -19.03 16.22
CA GLY A 23 -2.38 -20.15 16.31
C GLY A 23 -3.44 -20.16 15.21
N CYS A 24 -3.97 -18.98 14.81
CA CYS A 24 -5.09 -18.95 13.87
C CYS A 24 -4.88 -18.00 12.67
N GLY A 25 -3.73 -17.37 12.52
CA GLY A 25 -3.43 -16.46 11.41
C GLY A 25 -4.21 -15.14 11.41
N ALA A 26 -5.18 -14.96 12.31
CA ALA A 26 -5.94 -13.72 12.38
C ALA A 26 -5.09 -12.56 12.91
N ASN A 27 -5.46 -11.33 12.59
CA ASN A 27 -4.77 -10.15 13.09
C ASN A 27 -4.87 -10.09 14.63
N MET A 28 -3.72 -9.87 15.27
CA MET A 28 -3.68 -9.58 16.70
C MET A 28 -4.13 -8.15 16.97
N TYR A 29 -4.66 -7.92 18.15
CA TYR A 29 -5.07 -6.59 18.59
C TYR A 29 -4.22 -6.13 19.78
N GLY A 30 -4.21 -4.82 20.00
CA GLY A 30 -3.59 -4.22 21.18
C GLY A 30 -4.44 -4.46 22.43
N ASN A 31 -3.80 -4.90 23.50
CA ASN A 31 -4.41 -5.11 24.81
C ASN A 31 -3.62 -4.34 25.87
N VAL A 32 -4.30 -3.92 26.94
CA VAL A 32 -3.69 -3.23 28.06
C VAL A 32 -3.99 -3.98 29.35
N ASN A 33 -2.94 -4.27 30.13
CA ASN A 33 -3.05 -4.83 31.48
C ASN A 33 -2.61 -3.75 32.47
N ARG A 34 -3.54 -3.27 33.28
CA ARG A 34 -3.27 -2.30 34.32
C ARG A 34 -2.92 -3.02 35.62
N LYS A 35 -1.70 -2.84 36.09
CA LYS A 35 -1.22 -3.46 37.37
C LYS A 35 -0.96 -2.38 38.40
N ARG A 36 -1.35 -2.67 39.65
CA ARG A 36 -1.05 -1.83 40.81
C ARG A 36 0.42 -2.00 41.17
N HIS A 37 1.09 -0.89 41.48
CA HIS A 37 2.47 -0.94 41.95
C HIS A 37 2.56 -1.71 43.29
N PRO A 38 3.54 -2.61 43.47
CA PRO A 38 3.65 -3.45 44.70
C PRO A 38 3.80 -2.61 45.97
N LYS A 39 4.40 -1.44 45.88
CA LYS A 39 4.65 -0.54 47.03
C LYS A 39 3.58 0.53 47.25
N GLY A 40 2.41 0.39 46.62
CA GLY A 40 1.24 1.26 46.81
C GLY A 40 1.11 2.45 45.87
N GLY A 41 -0.12 2.87 45.65
CA GLY A 41 -0.54 4.19 45.14
C GLY A 41 -0.79 4.31 43.64
N THR A 42 0.13 3.92 42.74
CA THR A 42 -0.01 4.14 41.31
C THR A 42 -0.28 2.87 40.52
N TYR A 43 -1.06 3.00 39.46
CA TYR A 43 -1.25 1.93 38.48
C TYR A 43 -0.30 2.14 37.31
N ARG A 44 0.26 1.05 36.78
CA ARG A 44 1.06 1.06 35.56
C ARG A 44 0.35 0.25 34.49
N ASP A 45 0.22 0.82 33.31
CA ASP A 45 -0.33 0.17 32.14
C ASP A 45 0.79 -0.56 31.39
N TYR A 46 0.54 -1.83 31.08
CA TYR A 46 1.42 -2.68 30.28
C TYR A 46 0.67 -3.03 29.00
N PHE A 47 1.27 -2.74 27.87
CA PHE A 47 0.67 -2.91 26.55
C PHE A 47 1.15 -4.19 25.89
N TYR A 48 0.22 -4.91 25.27
CA TYR A 48 0.48 -6.23 24.68
C TYR A 48 -0.24 -6.37 23.35
N TYR A 49 0.23 -7.30 22.53
CA TYR A 49 -0.49 -7.85 21.40
C TYR A 49 -1.08 -9.20 21.79
N ALA A 50 -2.36 -9.41 21.49
CA ALA A 50 -3.10 -10.62 21.83
C ALA A 50 -3.99 -11.07 20.67
N CYS A 51 -4.29 -12.37 20.59
CA CYS A 51 -5.29 -12.90 19.68
C CYS A 51 -6.69 -12.40 20.07
N LYS A 52 -7.51 -12.00 19.10
CA LYS A 52 -8.89 -11.54 19.33
C LYS A 52 -9.91 -12.69 19.48
N HIS A 53 -9.50 -13.94 19.31
CA HIS A 53 -10.37 -15.11 19.30
C HIS A 53 -10.19 -16.07 20.51
N PRO A 54 -9.90 -15.58 21.72
CA PRO A 54 -9.65 -16.48 22.86
C PRO A 54 -10.92 -17.16 23.39
N THR A 55 -12.10 -16.56 23.16
CA THR A 55 -13.37 -16.99 23.76
C THR A 55 -14.37 -17.59 22.79
N GLY A 56 -14.08 -17.61 21.49
CA GLY A 56 -14.99 -18.12 20.46
C GLY A 56 -16.23 -17.26 20.20
N THR A 57 -16.39 -16.10 20.84
CA THR A 57 -17.53 -15.18 20.66
C THR A 57 -17.64 -14.62 19.24
N THR A 58 -16.63 -14.78 18.42
CA THR A 58 -16.57 -14.35 17.02
C THR A 58 -16.76 -15.50 16.03
N GLY A 59 -17.30 -16.65 16.48
CA GLY A 59 -17.52 -17.83 15.63
C GLY A 59 -16.28 -18.71 15.42
N HIS A 60 -15.10 -18.28 15.88
CA HIS A 60 -13.86 -19.03 15.82
C HIS A 60 -13.13 -18.92 17.15
N LYS A 61 -12.79 -20.07 17.74
CA LYS A 61 -12.00 -20.15 18.97
C LYS A 61 -10.55 -20.46 18.63
N CYS A 62 -9.62 -19.73 19.25
CA CYS A 62 -8.19 -19.93 19.10
C CYS A 62 -7.59 -20.34 20.45
N ASP A 63 -6.84 -21.41 20.48
CA ASP A 63 -6.19 -21.92 21.71
C ASP A 63 -4.87 -21.20 22.03
N TYR A 64 -4.48 -20.23 21.21
CA TYR A 64 -3.30 -19.41 21.45
C TYR A 64 -3.62 -18.27 22.42
N HIS A 65 -3.17 -18.39 23.67
CA HIS A 65 -3.44 -17.43 24.74
C HIS A 65 -2.25 -16.55 25.12
N LYS A 66 -1.09 -16.79 24.54
CA LYS A 66 0.11 -16.00 24.85
C LYS A 66 -0.04 -14.55 24.34
N GLN A 67 0.37 -13.63 25.18
CA GLN A 67 0.44 -12.20 24.87
C GLN A 67 1.90 -11.79 24.67
N TRP A 68 2.14 -10.96 23.69
CA TRP A 68 3.46 -10.41 23.40
C TRP A 68 3.55 -8.96 23.86
N GLY A 69 4.56 -8.64 24.66
CA GLY A 69 4.81 -7.25 25.08
C GLY A 69 5.01 -6.36 23.86
N GLN A 70 4.26 -5.27 23.81
CA GLN A 70 4.25 -4.37 22.66
C GLN A 70 5.64 -3.81 22.34
N ASP A 71 6.33 -3.30 23.36
CA ASP A 71 7.65 -2.68 23.20
C ASP A 71 8.65 -3.67 22.59
N ILE A 72 8.63 -4.93 23.07
CA ILE A 72 9.54 -5.97 22.59
C ILE A 72 9.34 -6.25 21.09
N VAL A 73 8.07 -6.34 20.66
CA VAL A 73 7.76 -6.65 19.25
C VAL A 73 8.02 -5.44 18.37
N ASN A 74 7.61 -4.26 18.81
CA ASN A 74 7.82 -3.01 18.07
C ASN A 74 9.31 -2.73 17.86
N ASP A 75 10.12 -2.86 18.93
CA ASP A 75 11.57 -2.63 18.86
C ASP A 75 12.24 -3.65 17.94
N ALA A 76 11.87 -4.92 18.03
CA ALA A 76 12.46 -5.96 17.18
C ALA A 76 12.16 -5.72 15.69
N VAL A 77 10.93 -5.34 15.36
CA VAL A 77 10.54 -5.03 13.97
C VAL A 77 11.23 -3.76 13.48
N ALA A 78 11.26 -2.71 14.29
CA ALA A 78 11.93 -1.46 13.94
C ALA A 78 13.44 -1.66 13.73
N GLU A 79 14.13 -2.41 14.61
CA GLU A 79 15.54 -2.73 14.49
C GLU A 79 15.86 -3.56 13.24
N LEU A 80 14.97 -4.47 12.88
CA LEU A 80 15.10 -5.26 11.66
C LEU A 80 15.00 -4.36 10.42
N ILE A 81 13.96 -3.53 10.34
CA ILE A 81 13.80 -2.57 9.23
C ILE A 81 15.00 -1.64 9.17
N LYS A 82 15.45 -1.12 10.32
CA LYS A 82 16.62 -0.25 10.40
C LYS A 82 17.87 -0.92 9.81
N LYS A 83 18.18 -2.14 10.19
CA LYS A 83 19.33 -2.89 9.66
C LYS A 83 19.23 -3.13 8.16
N MET A 84 18.04 -3.45 7.68
CA MET A 84 17.79 -3.63 6.26
C MET A 84 18.06 -2.34 5.49
N VAL A 85 17.49 -1.21 5.93
CA VAL A 85 17.61 0.08 5.20
C VAL A 85 19.00 0.71 5.30
N THR A 86 19.80 0.35 6.31
CA THR A 86 21.19 0.83 6.44
C THR A 86 22.19 0.00 5.65
N SER A 87 21.75 -1.08 5.01
CA SER A 87 22.61 -1.86 4.10
C SER A 87 22.94 -1.03 2.85
N PRO A 88 24.23 -0.96 2.44
CA PRO A 88 24.63 -0.24 1.22
C PRO A 88 23.90 -0.73 -0.04
N ASP A 89 23.65 -2.03 -0.13
CA ASP A 89 22.95 -2.64 -1.26
C ASP A 89 21.48 -2.22 -1.32
N PHE A 90 20.85 -2.01 -0.16
CA PHE A 90 19.47 -1.52 -0.06
C PHE A 90 19.36 -0.11 -0.65
N GLU A 91 20.22 0.81 -0.23
CA GLU A 91 20.19 2.19 -0.72
C GLU A 91 20.41 2.25 -2.25
N LYS A 92 21.38 1.48 -2.77
CA LYS A 92 21.65 1.38 -4.21
C LYS A 92 20.44 0.84 -4.97
N GLY A 93 19.87 -0.28 -4.54
CA GLY A 93 18.72 -0.90 -5.19
C GLY A 93 17.47 -0.03 -5.16
N ILE A 94 17.26 0.73 -4.08
CA ILE A 94 16.16 1.69 -4.00
C ILE A 94 16.36 2.86 -4.97
N ARG A 95 17.57 3.42 -5.03
CA ARG A 95 17.86 4.51 -5.98
C ARG A 95 17.69 4.07 -7.43
N GLU A 96 18.08 2.84 -7.77
CA GLU A 96 17.83 2.24 -9.09
C GLU A 96 16.33 2.09 -9.37
N LYS A 97 15.52 1.69 -8.39
CA LYS A 97 14.05 1.58 -8.55
C LYS A 97 13.36 2.94 -8.65
N ILE A 98 13.79 3.94 -7.89
CA ILE A 98 13.27 5.32 -8.04
C ILE A 98 13.62 5.85 -9.43
N ALA A 99 14.81 5.53 -9.93
CA ALA A 99 15.25 5.91 -11.27
C ALA A 99 14.56 5.11 -12.39
N ALA A 100 14.19 3.85 -12.13
CA ALA A 100 13.45 3.00 -13.07
C ALA A 100 11.99 3.46 -13.15
N ARG A 101 11.73 4.50 -13.95
CA ARG A 101 10.38 4.92 -14.28
C ARG A 101 9.67 3.81 -15.04
N VAL A 102 8.42 3.56 -14.70
CA VAL A 102 7.57 2.74 -15.57
C VAL A 102 7.50 3.45 -16.92
N ASP A 103 7.88 2.77 -17.97
CA ASP A 103 7.82 3.32 -19.31
C ASP A 103 6.35 3.53 -19.70
N THR A 104 5.96 4.78 -19.85
CA THR A 104 4.63 5.18 -20.28
C THR A 104 4.59 5.66 -21.71
N SER A 105 5.72 5.55 -22.44
CA SER A 105 5.89 6.12 -23.78
C SER A 105 4.85 5.62 -24.77
N GLU A 106 4.52 4.32 -24.74
CA GLU A 106 3.51 3.74 -25.63
C GLU A 106 2.12 4.33 -25.36
N LEU A 107 1.71 4.42 -24.07
CA LEU A 107 0.42 4.99 -23.70
C LEU A 107 0.34 6.50 -24.02
N GLU A 108 1.44 7.22 -23.85
CA GLU A 108 1.51 8.65 -24.18
C GLU A 108 1.46 8.88 -25.70
N GLN A 109 2.13 8.04 -26.49
CA GLN A 109 2.04 8.06 -27.95
C GLN A 109 0.64 7.71 -28.46
N GLU A 110 0.00 6.68 -27.87
CA GLU A 110 -1.37 6.30 -28.20
C GLU A 110 -2.35 7.45 -27.91
N LEU A 111 -2.23 8.07 -26.73
CA LEU A 111 -3.04 9.23 -26.36
C LEU A 111 -2.85 10.41 -27.33
N ASP A 112 -1.61 10.67 -27.77
CA ASP A 112 -1.34 11.74 -28.74
C ASP A 112 -1.93 11.41 -30.13
N GLY A 113 -1.87 10.14 -30.53
CA GLY A 113 -2.53 9.63 -31.73
C GLY A 113 -4.05 9.84 -31.71
N LEU A 114 -4.69 9.50 -30.59
CA LEU A 114 -6.14 9.70 -30.39
C LEU A 114 -6.51 11.18 -30.39
N LYS A 115 -5.71 12.05 -29.79
CA LYS A 115 -5.92 13.51 -29.85
C LYS A 115 -5.85 14.06 -31.27
N LYS A 116 -4.91 13.54 -32.07
CA LYS A 116 -4.84 13.91 -33.49
C LYS A 116 -6.08 13.44 -34.27
N LYS A 117 -6.50 12.20 -34.03
CA LYS A 117 -7.74 11.64 -34.60
C LYS A 117 -8.95 12.46 -34.21
N MET A 118 -9.11 12.85 -32.96
CA MET A 118 -10.22 13.69 -32.49
C MET A 118 -10.29 15.01 -33.26
N ARG A 119 -9.16 15.73 -33.42
CA ARG A 119 -9.11 16.97 -34.20
C ARG A 119 -9.49 16.75 -35.66
N GLN A 120 -9.10 15.63 -36.28
CA GLN A 120 -9.50 15.29 -37.63
C GLN A 120 -10.99 15.03 -37.77
N LEU A 121 -11.59 14.36 -36.77
CA LEU A 121 -13.03 14.13 -36.72
C LEU A 121 -13.81 15.44 -36.55
N GLU A 122 -13.36 16.35 -35.67
CA GLU A 122 -13.92 17.68 -35.50
C GLU A 122 -13.92 18.46 -36.85
N VAL A 123 -12.78 18.52 -37.51
CA VAL A 123 -12.66 19.19 -38.81
C VAL A 123 -13.57 18.53 -39.86
N SER A 124 -13.68 17.21 -39.86
CA SER A 124 -14.56 16.48 -40.80
C SER A 124 -16.02 16.76 -40.52
N LYS A 125 -16.43 16.77 -39.25
CA LYS A 125 -17.79 17.12 -38.82
C LYS A 125 -18.16 18.53 -39.25
N ASP A 126 -17.26 19.49 -39.00
CA ASP A 126 -17.51 20.90 -39.37
C ASP A 126 -17.63 21.10 -40.91
N LYS A 127 -16.84 20.36 -41.70
CA LYS A 127 -16.98 20.36 -43.15
C LYS A 127 -18.34 19.81 -43.60
N ILE A 128 -18.85 18.75 -42.96
CA ILE A 128 -20.17 18.19 -43.26
C ILE A 128 -21.24 19.23 -42.90
N ALA A 129 -21.17 19.89 -41.76
CA ALA A 129 -22.10 20.94 -41.35
C ALA A 129 -22.14 22.08 -42.38
N ILE A 130 -20.98 22.56 -42.81
CA ILE A 130 -20.89 23.59 -43.87
C ILE A 130 -21.51 23.10 -45.19
N GLN A 131 -21.35 21.83 -45.56
CA GLN A 131 -21.98 21.25 -46.75
C GLN A 131 -23.49 21.20 -46.61
N MET A 132 -24.04 20.87 -45.42
CA MET A 132 -25.47 20.89 -45.15
C MET A 132 -26.04 22.31 -45.27
N ASP A 133 -25.35 23.30 -44.68
CA ASP A 133 -25.78 24.70 -44.73
C ASP A 133 -25.79 25.28 -46.16
N ASN A 134 -24.94 24.79 -47.06
CA ASN A 134 -24.80 25.25 -48.43
C ASN A 134 -25.66 24.43 -49.42
N LEU A 135 -26.54 23.54 -48.98
CA LEU A 135 -27.42 22.82 -49.88
C LEU A 135 -28.49 23.75 -50.48
N ASP A 136 -28.67 23.65 -51.77
CA ASP A 136 -29.76 24.37 -52.47
C ASP A 136 -31.11 23.70 -52.23
N VAL A 137 -31.95 24.38 -51.49
CA VAL A 137 -33.33 23.91 -51.15
C VAL A 137 -34.25 23.73 -52.37
N THR A 138 -33.85 24.30 -53.53
CA THR A 138 -34.64 24.16 -54.77
C THR A 138 -34.19 22.95 -55.62
N ASP A 139 -33.10 22.26 -55.20
CA ASP A 139 -32.61 21.05 -55.88
C ASP A 139 -33.61 19.89 -55.68
N SER A 140 -34.01 19.25 -56.76
CA SER A 140 -34.92 18.08 -56.73
C SER A 140 -34.42 16.91 -55.91
N MET A 141 -33.11 16.88 -55.61
CA MET A 141 -32.47 15.86 -54.81
C MET A 141 -32.06 16.36 -53.40
N TYR A 142 -32.58 17.53 -52.97
CA TYR A 142 -32.23 18.18 -51.71
C TYR A 142 -32.40 17.22 -50.53
N GLU A 143 -33.57 16.65 -50.33
CA GLU A 143 -33.87 15.77 -49.18
C GLU A 143 -32.88 14.61 -49.12
N LYS A 144 -32.65 13.95 -50.24
CA LYS A 144 -31.75 12.79 -50.27
C LYS A 144 -30.31 13.19 -49.97
N LYS A 145 -29.83 14.34 -50.44
CA LYS A 145 -28.50 14.86 -50.13
C LYS A 145 -28.38 15.28 -48.68
N TYR A 146 -29.44 15.90 -48.14
CA TYR A 146 -29.47 16.31 -46.73
C TYR A 146 -29.46 15.09 -45.79
N ASP A 147 -30.26 14.07 -46.05
CA ASP A 147 -30.30 12.85 -45.25
C ASP A 147 -28.97 12.12 -45.28
N ASP A 148 -28.27 12.04 -46.43
CA ASP A 148 -26.96 11.44 -46.53
C ASP A 148 -25.92 12.21 -45.70
N LEU A 149 -25.91 13.52 -45.78
CA LEU A 149 -25.02 14.37 -45.00
C LEU A 149 -25.33 14.30 -43.52
N GLN A 150 -26.60 14.29 -43.12
CA GLN A 150 -27.03 14.17 -41.75
C GLN A 150 -26.59 12.85 -41.16
N LYS A 151 -26.74 11.74 -41.87
CA LYS A 151 -26.27 10.44 -41.44
C LYS A 151 -24.75 10.47 -41.18
N ARG A 152 -23.97 10.98 -42.18
CA ARG A 152 -22.50 11.10 -42.06
C ARG A 152 -22.10 11.99 -40.91
N PHE A 153 -22.86 13.02 -40.60
CA PHE A 153 -22.65 13.92 -39.46
C PHE A 153 -22.80 13.20 -38.14
N TYR A 154 -23.86 12.41 -37.99
CA TYR A 154 -24.07 11.60 -36.77
C TYR A 154 -23.02 10.47 -36.64
N ASP A 155 -22.66 9.82 -37.74
CA ASP A 155 -21.56 8.83 -37.74
C ASP A 155 -20.26 9.44 -37.19
N LYS A 156 -19.99 10.74 -37.45
CA LYS A 156 -18.82 11.42 -36.87
C LYS A 156 -18.95 11.66 -35.37
N TYR A 157 -20.14 11.95 -34.87
CA TYR A 157 -20.37 12.03 -33.42
C TYR A 157 -20.12 10.70 -32.73
N ASP A 158 -20.58 9.61 -33.30
CA ASP A 158 -20.36 8.27 -32.74
C ASP A 158 -18.87 7.91 -32.73
N GLU A 159 -18.15 8.20 -33.81
CA GLU A 159 -16.68 8.02 -33.86
C GLU A 159 -15.96 8.90 -32.83
N MET A 160 -16.40 10.13 -32.61
CA MET A 160 -15.83 11.04 -31.61
C MET A 160 -16.09 10.51 -30.20
N ALA A 161 -17.30 10.06 -29.88
CA ALA A 161 -17.64 9.50 -28.58
C ALA A 161 -16.80 8.25 -28.26
N LEU A 162 -16.60 7.36 -29.22
CA LEU A 162 -15.73 6.18 -29.05
C LEU A 162 -14.26 6.60 -28.83
N THR A 163 -13.80 7.61 -29.55
CA THR A 163 -12.41 8.11 -29.42
C THR A 163 -12.20 8.79 -28.07
N GLU A 164 -13.18 9.56 -27.58
CA GLU A 164 -13.15 10.20 -26.26
C GLU A 164 -13.11 9.18 -25.13
N ASN A 165 -14.00 8.17 -25.16
CA ASN A 165 -13.99 7.08 -24.19
C ASN A 165 -12.63 6.38 -24.11
N HIS A 166 -12.00 6.12 -25.25
CA HIS A 166 -10.66 5.51 -25.30
C HIS A 166 -9.57 6.44 -24.74
N MET A 167 -9.65 7.74 -25.01
CA MET A 167 -8.76 8.73 -24.41
C MET A 167 -8.88 8.76 -22.89
N ASP A 168 -10.10 8.73 -22.36
CA ASP A 168 -10.38 8.73 -20.93
C ASP A 168 -9.84 7.47 -20.24
N GLU A 169 -9.97 6.33 -20.90
CA GLU A 169 -9.40 5.07 -20.40
C GLU A 169 -7.87 5.14 -20.27
N ILE A 170 -7.18 5.62 -21.32
CA ILE A 170 -5.72 5.76 -21.30
C ILE A 170 -5.29 6.80 -20.26
N GLN A 171 -5.97 7.93 -20.16
CA GLN A 171 -5.68 8.95 -19.15
C GLN A 171 -5.83 8.40 -17.73
N SER A 172 -6.87 7.62 -17.47
CA SER A 172 -7.10 6.96 -16.18
C SER A 172 -5.97 5.97 -15.85
N ARG A 173 -5.50 5.19 -16.82
CA ARG A 173 -4.37 4.28 -16.67
C ARG A 173 -3.07 5.03 -16.36
N LEU A 174 -2.76 6.09 -17.09
CA LEU A 174 -1.60 6.95 -16.87
C LEU A 174 -1.64 7.60 -15.47
N ALA A 175 -2.80 8.13 -15.07
CA ALA A 175 -2.99 8.71 -13.75
C ALA A 175 -2.80 7.68 -12.62
N HIS A 176 -3.24 6.44 -12.83
CA HIS A 176 -3.03 5.34 -11.88
C HIS A 176 -1.55 4.98 -11.75
N ILE A 177 -0.83 4.84 -12.86
CA ILE A 177 0.62 4.57 -12.87
C ILE A 177 1.37 5.69 -12.13
N ARG A 178 1.10 6.96 -12.46
CA ARG A 178 1.74 8.12 -11.81
C ARG A 178 1.47 8.16 -10.30
N ARG A 179 0.25 7.86 -9.86
CA ARG A 179 -0.08 7.78 -8.41
C ARG A 179 0.70 6.68 -7.71
N LYS A 180 0.83 5.51 -8.32
CA LYS A 180 1.61 4.40 -7.75
C LYS A 180 3.10 4.75 -7.67
N GLN A 181 3.67 5.37 -8.68
CA GLN A 181 5.07 5.83 -8.66
C GLN A 181 5.33 6.84 -7.54
N LEU A 182 4.50 7.89 -7.43
CA LEU A 182 4.64 8.91 -6.38
C LEU A 182 4.51 8.33 -4.96
N SER A 183 3.65 7.33 -4.79
CA SER A 183 3.51 6.62 -3.50
C SER A 183 4.76 5.80 -3.18
N GLY A 184 5.28 5.06 -4.16
CA GLY A 184 6.52 4.29 -4.02
C GLY A 184 7.73 5.17 -3.70
N ASP A 185 7.92 6.24 -4.44
CA ASP A 185 9.04 7.18 -4.24
C ASP A 185 9.04 7.80 -2.83
N ARG A 186 7.87 8.16 -2.33
CA ARG A 186 7.74 8.69 -0.95
C ARG A 186 8.14 7.67 0.10
N ILE A 187 7.69 6.43 -0.06
CA ILE A 187 8.04 5.33 0.85
C ILE A 187 9.54 5.06 0.80
N TYR A 188 10.12 4.96 -0.38
CA TYR A 188 11.55 4.72 -0.54
C TYR A 188 12.41 5.84 0.03
N ASN A 189 12.05 7.11 -0.21
CA ASN A 189 12.74 8.25 0.39
C ASN A 189 12.64 8.24 1.92
N PHE A 190 11.49 7.83 2.47
CA PHE A 190 11.33 7.68 3.90
C PHE A 190 12.20 6.54 4.44
N LEU A 191 12.28 5.40 3.74
CA LEU A 191 13.10 4.26 4.14
C LEU A 191 14.58 4.60 4.19
N ILE A 192 15.10 5.36 3.24
CA ILE A 192 16.49 5.87 3.25
C ILE A 192 16.77 6.70 4.51
N ALA A 193 15.78 7.45 4.97
CA ALA A 193 15.88 8.29 6.16
C ALA A 193 15.34 7.62 7.43
N PHE A 194 14.93 6.36 7.38
CA PHE A 194 14.20 5.65 8.44
C PHE A 194 14.90 5.73 9.79
N ASP A 195 16.20 5.47 9.83
CA ASP A 195 17.01 5.51 11.06
C ASP A 195 16.93 6.87 11.79
N LYS A 196 16.88 7.94 11.02
CA LYS A 196 16.83 9.31 11.56
C LYS A 196 15.43 9.78 11.90
N LEU A 197 14.43 9.30 11.17
CA LEU A 197 13.06 9.82 11.24
C LEU A 197 12.18 8.97 12.16
N TYR A 198 12.31 7.64 12.17
CA TYR A 198 11.40 6.75 12.88
C TYR A 198 11.27 7.09 14.37
N ASN A 199 12.39 7.40 15.04
CA ASN A 199 12.39 7.75 16.46
C ASN A 199 11.73 9.12 16.76
N LYS A 200 11.55 9.97 15.74
CA LYS A 200 10.89 11.28 15.86
C LYS A 200 9.39 11.23 15.60
N LEU A 201 8.91 10.14 15.01
CA LEU A 201 7.50 9.96 14.73
C LEU A 201 6.71 9.67 16.01
N SER A 202 5.50 10.19 16.07
CA SER A 202 4.48 9.77 17.03
C SER A 202 4.06 8.30 16.78
N ASP A 203 3.46 7.64 17.77
CA ASP A 203 3.02 6.26 17.62
C ASP A 203 1.94 6.10 16.53
N ALA A 204 1.10 7.12 16.30
CA ALA A 204 0.13 7.14 15.22
C ALA A 204 0.81 7.15 13.84
N GLU A 205 1.82 8.01 13.66
CA GLU A 205 2.61 8.07 12.42
C GLU A 205 3.42 6.79 12.18
N LYS A 206 3.99 6.20 13.25
CA LYS A 206 4.66 4.89 13.17
C LYS A 206 3.71 3.80 12.71
N LYS A 207 2.48 3.79 13.22
CA LYS A 207 1.44 2.83 12.82
C LYS A 207 1.05 2.98 11.36
N GLU A 208 0.83 4.21 10.91
CA GLU A 208 0.52 4.50 9.51
C GLU A 208 1.65 4.05 8.60
N PHE A 209 2.90 4.39 8.94
CA PHE A 209 4.06 3.95 8.19
C PHE A 209 4.17 2.43 8.13
N MET A 210 4.09 1.74 9.29
CA MET A 210 4.18 0.28 9.33
C MET A 210 3.07 -0.37 8.50
N GLY A 211 1.83 0.11 8.58
CA GLY A 211 0.70 -0.39 7.78
C GLY A 211 0.84 -0.13 6.28
N THR A 212 1.58 0.90 5.90
CA THR A 212 1.84 1.21 4.49
C THR A 212 2.96 0.35 3.91
N PHE A 213 4.00 0.06 4.70
CA PHE A 213 5.20 -0.63 4.26
C PHE A 213 5.14 -2.16 4.46
N VAL A 214 4.60 -2.60 5.60
CA VAL A 214 4.50 -4.02 5.97
C VAL A 214 3.08 -4.52 5.71
N GLU A 215 2.97 -5.65 5.03
CA GLU A 215 1.69 -6.33 4.80
C GLU A 215 1.30 -7.19 6.00
N SER A 216 2.22 -8.03 6.46
CA SER A 216 2.00 -8.88 7.63
C SER A 216 3.29 -9.26 8.33
N ILE A 217 3.16 -9.55 9.63
CA ILE A 217 4.23 -10.04 10.51
C ILE A 217 3.75 -11.30 11.18
N GLU A 218 4.50 -12.39 11.06
CA GLU A 218 4.25 -13.65 11.72
C GLU A 218 5.23 -13.88 12.86
N LEU A 219 4.75 -14.45 13.95
CA LEU A 219 5.56 -14.81 15.10
C LEU A 219 5.62 -16.32 15.26
N TYR A 220 6.69 -16.83 15.85
CA TYR A 220 6.67 -18.18 16.40
C TYR A 220 5.73 -18.24 17.62
N PRO A 221 5.06 -19.39 17.87
CA PRO A 221 4.18 -19.55 19.03
C PRO A 221 4.90 -19.26 20.34
N GLU A 222 6.19 -19.60 20.40
CA GLU A 222 7.06 -19.36 21.53
C GLU A 222 8.41 -18.79 21.08
N ARG A 223 9.16 -18.24 22.02
CA ARG A 223 10.55 -17.89 21.73
C ARG A 223 11.36 -19.16 21.52
N LEU A 224 12.14 -19.19 20.46
CA LEU A 224 13.09 -20.26 20.21
C LEU A 224 14.24 -20.20 21.22
N GLU A 225 15.02 -21.28 21.35
CA GLU A 225 16.16 -21.36 22.26
C GLU A 225 17.18 -20.25 22.07
N ASN A 226 17.36 -19.78 20.83
CA ASN A 226 18.19 -18.64 20.47
C ASN A 226 17.56 -17.26 20.77
N GLY A 227 16.36 -17.23 21.39
CA GLY A 227 15.63 -16.01 21.72
C GLY A 227 14.83 -15.40 20.58
N LYS A 228 14.88 -15.97 19.37
CA LYS A 228 14.12 -15.51 18.19
C LYS A 228 12.62 -15.73 18.42
N PHE A 229 11.81 -14.82 17.91
CA PHE A 229 10.35 -14.92 17.98
C PHE A 229 9.64 -14.39 16.72
N LEU A 230 10.33 -13.59 15.90
CA LEU A 230 9.83 -13.22 14.57
C LEU A 230 10.03 -14.42 13.63
N LYS A 231 8.98 -14.79 12.90
CA LYS A 231 8.98 -15.90 11.98
C LYS A 231 9.06 -15.43 10.53
N HIS A 232 8.22 -14.45 10.16
CA HIS A 232 8.10 -13.94 8.82
C HIS A 232 7.67 -12.47 8.82
N ILE A 233 8.18 -11.68 7.88
CA ILE A 233 7.70 -10.34 7.56
C ILE A 233 7.49 -10.25 6.07
N HIS A 234 6.25 -9.97 5.66
CA HIS A 234 5.89 -9.66 4.29
C HIS A 234 5.83 -8.15 4.10
N PHE A 235 6.44 -7.68 3.02
CA PHE A 235 6.42 -6.28 2.64
C PHE A 235 5.39 -6.04 1.52
N ARG A 236 4.76 -4.86 1.52
CA ARG A 236 3.84 -4.45 0.43
C ARG A 236 4.57 -4.09 -0.86
N PHE A 237 5.85 -3.83 -0.75
CA PHE A 237 6.72 -3.45 -1.86
C PHE A 237 7.96 -4.32 -1.84
N PRO A 238 8.46 -4.73 -3.01
CA PRO A 238 9.73 -5.43 -3.07
C PRO A 238 10.85 -4.56 -2.52
N VAL A 239 11.65 -5.12 -1.64
CA VAL A 239 12.81 -4.47 -1.02
C VAL A 239 14.10 -5.11 -1.49
N TYR A 240 15.17 -4.32 -1.55
CA TYR A 240 16.51 -4.82 -1.89
C TYR A 240 17.24 -5.25 -0.62
N TYR A 241 17.70 -6.49 -0.61
CA TYR A 241 18.51 -7.01 0.49
C TYR A 241 19.56 -8.00 -0.04
N ASN A 242 20.81 -7.84 0.34
CA ASN A 242 21.95 -8.68 -0.10
C ASN A 242 21.99 -8.91 -1.63
N GLY A 243 21.76 -7.87 -2.42
CA GLY A 243 21.82 -7.93 -3.89
C GLY A 243 20.62 -8.60 -4.57
N THR A 244 19.59 -9.00 -3.82
CA THR A 244 18.36 -9.61 -4.34
C THR A 244 17.13 -8.77 -4.01
N VAL A 245 16.13 -8.85 -4.88
CA VAL A 245 14.81 -8.28 -4.64
C VAL A 245 14.00 -9.27 -3.84
N ILE A 246 13.48 -8.87 -2.70
CA ILE A 246 12.66 -9.71 -1.83
C ILE A 246 11.35 -8.98 -1.48
N ASP A 247 10.27 -9.72 -1.39
CA ASP A 247 8.94 -9.28 -0.91
C ASP A 247 8.70 -9.73 0.51
N ASP A 248 9.53 -10.67 1.00
CA ASP A 248 9.40 -11.24 2.32
C ASP A 248 10.75 -11.59 2.93
N ILE A 249 10.78 -11.63 4.25
CA ILE A 249 11.88 -12.16 5.04
C ILE A 249 11.35 -13.33 5.86
N SER A 250 11.88 -14.54 5.60
CA SER A 250 11.55 -15.75 6.37
C SER A 250 12.77 -16.29 7.09
N TRP A 251 12.58 -16.75 8.32
CA TRP A 251 13.62 -17.37 9.13
C TRP A 251 13.57 -18.92 9.07
N GLU A 252 12.59 -19.48 8.35
CA GLU A 252 12.44 -20.94 8.23
C GLU A 252 13.45 -21.55 7.28
N ASN A 253 13.88 -20.82 6.25
CA ASN A 253 14.68 -21.37 5.14
C ASN A 253 16.19 -21.05 5.23
N GLY A 254 16.72 -20.80 6.42
CA GLY A 254 18.18 -20.53 6.59
C GLY A 254 18.65 -19.31 5.81
N SER A 255 17.76 -18.37 5.44
CA SER A 255 18.16 -17.14 4.79
C SER A 255 19.08 -16.36 5.72
N THR A 256 20.13 -15.80 5.18
CA THR A 256 21.28 -15.12 5.81
C THR A 256 20.96 -13.92 6.72
N VAL A 257 19.72 -13.79 7.16
CA VAL A 257 19.26 -12.82 8.16
C VAL A 257 19.63 -13.23 9.58
N GLU A 258 20.46 -14.27 9.75
CA GLU A 258 20.94 -14.76 11.07
C GLU A 258 21.59 -13.66 11.93
N THR A 259 22.18 -12.65 11.31
CA THR A 259 22.84 -11.55 12.01
C THR A 259 21.85 -10.56 12.65
N ILE A 260 20.58 -10.53 12.24
CA ILE A 260 19.60 -9.54 12.69
C ILE A 260 18.97 -9.93 14.04
N CYS A 261 18.94 -11.21 14.39
CA CYS A 261 18.24 -11.68 15.57
C CYS A 261 19.02 -11.68 16.88
N LEU A 262 20.25 -11.20 16.92
CA LEU A 262 21.09 -11.18 18.13
C LEU A 262 20.75 -10.07 19.15
N LEU A 263 19.75 -9.23 18.90
CA LEU A 263 19.48 -8.05 19.72
C LEU A 263 18.47 -8.26 20.88
N SER A 264 17.95 -9.45 21.08
CA SER A 264 17.06 -9.67 22.22
C SER A 264 17.75 -9.97 23.55
N LYS A 265 19.09 -9.89 23.62
CA LYS A 265 19.88 -10.17 24.83
C LYS A 265 20.15 -8.99 25.76
N ARG A 266 19.41 -7.90 25.69
CA ARG A 266 19.56 -6.81 26.70
C ARG A 266 18.20 -6.35 27.21
N LYS A 267 17.87 -6.83 28.36
CA LYS A 267 17.21 -6.32 29.55
C LYS A 267 16.35 -7.37 30.22
N THR A 268 17.04 -8.25 30.92
CA THR A 268 16.52 -8.80 32.16
C THR A 268 17.06 -7.89 33.26
N ILE A 269 16.25 -7.01 33.79
CA ILE A 269 16.29 -6.49 35.15
C ILE A 269 14.85 -6.31 35.59
#